data_4b14d215eeaf814e951a1e803cb92649
#
_entry.id   4b14d215eeaf814e951a1e803cb92649
#
_cell.length_a   1.000
_cell.length_b   1.000
_cell.length_c   1.000
_cell.angle_alpha   90.00
_cell.angle_beta   90.00
_cell.angle_gamma   90.00
#
_symmetry.space_group_name_H-M   'P 1'
#
loop_
_entity.id
_entity.type
_entity.pdbx_description
1 polymer ?
#
loop_
_entity_poly.entity_id
_entity_poly.type
_entity_poly.pdbx_seq_one_letter_code
_entity_poly.pdbx_strand_id
1 'polypeptide(L)'
;FPQANFVTIDATEHDKKIAVILGLTHLINVVFANILAKDDKISLTEKMSGTTFKAQKIITESILTESPELIDTILSNPELRRYAEELWRDIGRILTATQEGKSEDVIEYIKSSKERISKNVDLEKSYKKLSTMINSIKT
;
A
#
# COMPACT_ATOMS: atom_id res chain seq x y z
N PHE A 1 -20.41 -15.88 7.02
CA PHE A 1 -19.11 -15.87 6.33
C PHE A 1 -19.17 -16.86 5.20
N PRO A 2 -19.04 -16.46 3.91
CA PRO A 2 -19.00 -17.41 2.82
C PRO A 2 -17.66 -18.15 2.88
N GLN A 3 -17.72 -19.46 3.06
CA GLN A 3 -16.67 -20.47 2.91
C GLN A 3 -15.24 -20.00 3.23
N ALA A 4 -14.80 -20.22 4.45
CA ALA A 4 -13.40 -20.08 4.83
C ALA A 4 -12.58 -21.17 4.08
N ASN A 5 -11.69 -20.75 3.19
CA ASN A 5 -10.70 -21.64 2.60
C ASN A 5 -9.58 -21.85 3.62
N PHE A 6 -9.41 -23.05 4.10
CA PHE A 6 -8.29 -23.41 4.97
C PHE A 6 -7.04 -23.60 4.12
N VAL A 7 -5.97 -22.87 4.46
CA VAL A 7 -4.64 -23.04 3.87
C VAL A 7 -3.71 -23.54 4.96
N THR A 8 -3.09 -24.69 4.74
CA THR A 8 -2.07 -25.23 5.65
C THR A 8 -0.70 -24.78 5.14
N ILE A 9 0.01 -23.99 5.95
CA ILE A 9 1.37 -23.52 5.67
C ILE A 9 2.22 -23.72 6.92
N ASP A 10 3.54 -23.83 6.77
CA ASP A 10 4.43 -23.85 7.92
C ASP A 10 4.57 -22.44 8.55
N ALA A 11 5.04 -22.37 9.79
CA ALA A 11 5.13 -21.13 10.55
C ALA A 11 6.05 -20.08 9.87
N THR A 12 7.16 -20.52 9.29
CA THR A 12 8.11 -19.63 8.62
C THR A 12 7.49 -19.00 7.36
N GLU A 13 6.80 -19.78 6.57
CA GLU A 13 6.12 -19.27 5.38
C GLU A 13 4.94 -18.37 5.77
N HIS A 14 4.21 -18.72 6.84
CA HIS A 14 3.17 -17.86 7.42
C HIS A 14 3.75 -16.48 7.77
N ASP A 15 4.85 -16.41 8.52
CA ASP A 15 5.44 -15.15 8.96
C ASP A 15 5.91 -14.28 7.81
N LYS A 16 6.47 -14.89 6.75
CA LYS A 16 6.81 -14.19 5.50
C LYS A 16 5.58 -13.59 4.80
N LYS A 17 4.46 -14.32 4.76
CA LYS A 17 3.23 -13.81 4.13
C LYS A 17 2.61 -12.70 4.97
N ILE A 18 2.57 -12.85 6.29
CA ILE A 18 2.07 -11.82 7.21
C ILE A 18 2.92 -10.56 7.16
N ALA A 19 4.24 -10.66 6.98
CA ALA A 19 5.11 -9.52 6.78
C ALA A 19 4.70 -8.65 5.57
N VAL A 20 4.20 -9.26 4.50
CA VAL A 20 3.68 -8.52 3.33
C VAL A 20 2.23 -8.06 3.55
N ILE A 21 1.35 -8.98 3.99
CA ILE A 21 -0.09 -8.75 4.06
C ILE A 21 -0.44 -7.69 5.12
N LEU A 22 0.17 -7.79 6.28
CA LEU A 22 -0.03 -6.85 7.38
C LEU A 22 1.14 -5.87 7.52
N GLY A 23 2.36 -6.38 7.69
CA GLY A 23 3.52 -5.56 8.01
C GLY A 23 3.78 -4.45 7.01
N LEU A 24 3.97 -4.78 5.73
CA LEU A 24 4.24 -3.79 4.69
C LEU A 24 3.05 -2.84 4.47
N THR A 25 1.83 -3.37 4.51
CA THR A 25 0.61 -2.57 4.37
C THR A 25 0.48 -1.56 5.51
N HIS A 26 0.67 -1.97 6.77
CA HIS A 26 0.62 -1.08 7.92
C HIS A 26 1.75 -0.05 7.88
N LEU A 27 2.98 -0.47 7.57
CA LEU A 27 4.13 0.43 7.46
C LEU A 27 3.87 1.58 6.49
N ILE A 28 3.40 1.27 5.27
CA ILE A 28 3.10 2.28 4.26
C ILE A 28 2.02 3.23 4.76
N ASN A 29 0.96 2.72 5.37
CA ASN A 29 -0.17 3.53 5.84
C ASN A 29 0.17 4.38 7.07
N VAL A 30 0.96 3.88 8.01
CA VAL A 30 1.43 4.68 9.16
C VAL A 30 2.31 5.84 8.69
N VAL A 31 3.23 5.60 7.74
CA VAL A 31 4.05 6.66 7.16
C VAL A 31 3.19 7.66 6.39
N PHE A 32 2.25 7.18 5.59
CA PHE A 32 1.32 8.03 4.84
C PHE A 32 0.46 8.89 5.78
N ALA A 33 -0.07 8.31 6.87
CA ALA A 33 -0.80 9.05 7.90
C ALA A 33 0.02 10.19 8.50
N ASN A 34 1.30 9.94 8.83
CA ASN A 34 2.18 10.95 9.39
C ASN A 34 2.47 12.09 8.38
N ILE A 35 2.50 11.79 7.08
CA ILE A 35 2.63 12.82 6.05
C ILE A 35 1.34 13.64 5.95
N LEU A 36 0.17 13.00 5.92
CA LEU A 36 -1.12 13.68 5.88
C LEU A 36 -1.35 14.56 7.11
N ALA A 37 -0.93 14.09 8.30
CA ALA A 37 -1.07 14.86 9.55
C ALA A 37 -0.30 16.18 9.56
N LYS A 38 0.63 16.39 8.63
CA LYS A 38 1.40 17.63 8.45
C LYS A 38 0.81 18.54 7.39
N ASP A 39 -0.28 18.15 6.72
CA ASP A 39 -0.95 18.98 5.72
C ASP A 39 -1.93 19.95 6.40
N ASP A 40 -1.50 21.20 6.56
CA ASP A 40 -2.31 22.27 7.16
C ASP A 40 -3.60 22.58 6.35
N LYS A 41 -3.70 22.07 5.11
CA LYS A 41 -4.82 22.29 4.20
C LYS A 41 -5.50 21.00 3.77
N ILE A 42 -5.54 20.00 4.63
CA ILE A 42 -6.09 18.69 4.33
C ILE A 42 -7.51 18.74 3.73
N SER A 43 -8.35 19.66 4.16
CA SER A 43 -9.70 19.83 3.60
C SER A 43 -9.69 20.28 2.12
N LEU A 44 -8.69 21.02 1.69
CA LEU A 44 -8.51 21.40 0.28
C LEU A 44 -7.98 20.20 -0.51
N THR A 45 -7.01 19.48 0.04
CA THR A 45 -6.47 18.24 -0.52
C THR A 45 -7.60 17.22 -0.77
N GLU A 46 -8.50 17.06 0.19
CA GLU A 46 -9.68 16.19 0.06
C GLU A 46 -10.62 16.62 -1.06
N LYS A 47 -10.94 17.92 -1.17
CA LYS A 47 -11.81 18.45 -2.22
C LYS A 47 -11.25 18.25 -3.63
N MET A 48 -9.92 18.31 -3.76
CA MET A 48 -9.22 18.13 -5.04
C MET A 48 -8.93 16.65 -5.34
N SER A 49 -9.18 15.75 -4.41
CA SER A 49 -8.74 14.36 -4.48
C SER A 49 -9.54 13.52 -5.49
N GLY A 50 -8.80 12.68 -6.23
CA GLY A 50 -9.36 11.63 -7.06
C GLY A 50 -9.61 10.32 -6.31
N THR A 51 -10.09 9.32 -7.06
CA THR A 51 -10.47 7.99 -6.54
C THR A 51 -9.35 7.30 -5.77
N THR A 52 -8.13 7.33 -6.29
CA THR A 52 -6.96 6.67 -5.69
C THR A 52 -6.63 7.25 -4.32
N PHE A 53 -6.58 8.59 -4.20
CA PHE A 53 -6.30 9.23 -2.91
C PHE A 53 -7.40 8.92 -1.88
N LYS A 54 -8.69 8.98 -2.28
CA LYS A 54 -9.82 8.66 -1.40
C LYS A 54 -9.73 7.23 -0.85
N ALA A 55 -9.43 6.27 -1.73
CA ALA A 55 -9.24 4.88 -1.32
C ALA A 55 -8.08 4.74 -0.34
N GLN A 56 -6.92 5.31 -0.66
CA GLN A 56 -5.73 5.26 0.19
C GLN A 56 -6.00 5.89 1.56
N LYS A 57 -6.67 7.05 1.60
CA LYS A 57 -7.05 7.73 2.84
C LYS A 57 -7.95 6.86 3.72
N ILE A 58 -9.00 6.25 3.15
CA ILE A 58 -9.92 5.36 3.90
C ILE A 58 -9.16 4.17 4.51
N ILE A 59 -8.26 3.54 3.76
CA ILE A 59 -7.43 2.43 4.25
C ILE A 59 -6.57 2.92 5.42
N THR A 60 -5.92 4.06 5.25
CA THR A 60 -5.06 4.68 6.27
C THR A 60 -5.85 4.97 7.55
N GLU A 61 -7.01 5.61 7.43
CA GLU A 61 -7.88 5.92 8.56
C GLU A 61 -8.37 4.65 9.28
N SER A 62 -8.70 3.60 8.52
CA SER A 62 -9.10 2.31 9.09
C SER A 62 -7.98 1.70 9.94
N ILE A 63 -6.74 1.71 9.47
CA ILE A 63 -5.58 1.19 10.21
C ILE A 63 -5.36 2.02 11.49
N LEU A 64 -5.56 3.32 11.46
CA LEU A 64 -5.40 4.19 12.63
C LEU A 64 -6.48 3.97 13.71
N THR A 65 -7.52 3.18 13.45
CA THR A 65 -8.47 2.76 14.48
C THR A 65 -7.95 1.62 15.37
N GLU A 66 -6.88 0.96 14.94
CA GLU A 66 -6.22 -0.08 15.72
C GLU A 66 -5.39 0.53 16.84
N SER A 67 -5.15 -0.23 17.91
CA SER A 67 -4.31 0.26 19.00
C SER A 67 -2.86 0.41 18.58
N PRO A 68 -2.12 1.42 19.08
CA PRO A 68 -0.70 1.57 18.78
C PRO A 68 0.14 0.33 19.11
N GLU A 69 -0.23 -0.41 20.16
CA GLU A 69 0.44 -1.63 20.61
C GLU A 69 0.25 -2.77 19.60
N LEU A 70 -0.93 -2.86 18.98
CA LEU A 70 -1.21 -3.84 17.93
C LEU A 70 -0.40 -3.51 16.68
N ILE A 71 -0.40 -2.25 16.27
CA ILE A 71 0.39 -1.78 15.12
C ILE A 71 1.89 -2.06 15.36
N ASP A 72 2.42 -1.74 16.55
CA ASP A 72 3.81 -2.02 16.91
C ASP A 72 4.12 -3.52 16.84
N THR A 73 3.23 -4.37 17.33
CA THR A 73 3.35 -5.83 17.23
C THR A 73 3.43 -6.30 15.77
N ILE A 74 2.57 -5.77 14.90
CA ILE A 74 2.58 -6.09 13.46
C ILE A 74 3.90 -5.65 12.81
N LEU A 75 4.37 -4.44 13.13
CA LEU A 75 5.60 -3.88 12.58
C LEU A 75 6.88 -4.55 13.14
N SER A 76 6.78 -5.23 14.26
CA SER A 76 7.87 -5.99 14.89
C SER A 76 8.12 -7.35 14.25
N ASN A 77 7.36 -7.75 13.22
CA ASN A 77 7.62 -8.99 12.49
C ASN A 77 9.03 -8.96 11.86
N PRO A 78 9.93 -9.90 12.21
CA PRO A 78 11.32 -9.88 11.74
C PRO A 78 11.45 -10.01 10.22
N GLU A 79 10.51 -10.68 9.56
CA GLU A 79 10.47 -10.82 8.10
C GLU A 79 10.11 -9.50 7.40
N LEU A 80 9.50 -8.53 8.10
CA LEU A 80 9.16 -7.23 7.53
C LEU A 80 10.39 -6.41 7.14
N ARG A 81 11.48 -6.54 7.89
CA ARG A 81 12.70 -5.74 7.68
C ARG A 81 13.17 -5.77 6.23
N ARG A 82 13.22 -6.96 5.64
CA ARG A 82 13.64 -7.13 4.24
C ARG A 82 12.78 -6.32 3.26
N TYR A 83 11.45 -6.36 3.43
CA TYR A 83 10.51 -5.62 2.58
C TYR A 83 10.58 -4.11 2.81
N ALA A 84 10.80 -3.69 4.05
CA ALA A 84 10.98 -2.28 4.38
C ALA A 84 12.26 -1.71 3.77
N GLU A 85 13.37 -2.46 3.80
CA GLU A 85 14.64 -2.07 3.16
C GLU A 85 14.50 -2.00 1.62
N GLU A 86 13.75 -2.91 1.02
CA GLU A 86 13.45 -2.92 -0.42
C GLU A 86 12.59 -1.70 -0.81
N LEU A 87 11.51 -1.44 -0.06
CA LEU A 87 10.66 -0.27 -0.24
C LEU A 87 11.48 1.03 -0.17
N TRP A 88 12.31 1.18 0.84
CA TRP A 88 13.16 2.36 1.00
C TRP A 88 14.12 2.55 -0.18
N ARG A 89 14.76 1.49 -0.63
CA ARG A 89 15.66 1.49 -1.80
C ARG A 89 14.93 1.90 -3.07
N ASP A 90 13.75 1.36 -3.31
CA ASP A 90 12.98 1.64 -4.51
C ASP A 90 12.42 3.06 -4.52
N ILE A 91 11.98 3.58 -3.37
CA ILE A 91 11.63 5.00 -3.22
C ILE A 91 12.84 5.88 -3.59
N GLY A 92 14.01 5.58 -3.04
CA GLY A 92 15.24 6.34 -3.35
C GLY A 92 15.59 6.32 -4.84
N ARG A 93 15.49 5.15 -5.50
CA ARG A 93 15.74 5.01 -6.94
C ARG A 93 14.79 5.86 -7.78
N ILE A 94 13.50 5.80 -7.49
CA ILE A 94 12.48 6.58 -8.21
C ILE A 94 12.73 8.08 -8.04
N LEU A 95 12.97 8.54 -6.81
CA LEU A 95 13.23 9.94 -6.53
C LEU A 95 14.50 10.44 -7.22
N THR A 96 15.59 9.69 -7.16
CA THR A 96 16.85 10.04 -7.83
C THR A 96 16.65 10.10 -9.34
N ALA A 97 16.04 9.09 -9.95
CA ALA A 97 15.79 9.08 -11.39
C ALA A 97 14.92 10.27 -11.83
N THR A 98 13.91 10.63 -11.04
CA THR A 98 13.05 11.78 -11.32
C THR A 98 13.83 13.10 -11.22
N GLN A 99 14.67 13.27 -10.20
CA GLN A 99 15.49 14.48 -10.01
C GLN A 99 16.55 14.65 -11.12
N GLU A 100 17.10 13.56 -11.61
CA GLU A 100 18.09 13.54 -12.70
C GLU A 100 17.46 13.62 -14.10
N GLY A 101 16.13 13.71 -14.21
CA GLY A 101 15.43 13.74 -15.50
C GLY A 101 15.45 12.39 -16.25
N LYS A 102 15.76 11.29 -15.58
CA LYS A 102 15.82 9.94 -16.15
C LYS A 102 14.42 9.30 -16.18
N SER A 103 13.50 9.91 -16.92
CA SER A 103 12.12 9.43 -17.03
C SER A 103 12.01 8.01 -17.56
N GLU A 104 12.93 7.60 -18.44
CA GLU A 104 12.97 6.24 -19.02
C GLU A 104 13.17 5.17 -17.94
N ASP A 105 14.03 5.40 -16.94
CA ASP A 105 14.28 4.47 -15.84
C ASP A 105 13.02 4.29 -14.97
N VAL A 106 12.29 5.36 -14.72
CA VAL A 106 11.02 5.31 -13.97
C VAL A 106 9.94 4.57 -14.76
N ILE A 107 9.83 4.86 -16.06
CA ILE A 107 8.88 4.20 -16.96
C ILE A 107 9.17 2.70 -17.04
N GLU A 108 10.43 2.31 -17.17
CA GLU A 108 10.83 0.89 -17.23
C GLU A 108 10.53 0.16 -15.91
N TYR A 109 10.80 0.79 -14.78
CA TYR A 109 10.43 0.27 -13.46
C TYR A 109 8.92 -0.01 -13.36
N ILE A 110 8.09 0.95 -13.80
CA ILE A 110 6.63 0.81 -13.79
C ILE A 110 6.17 -0.30 -14.76
N LYS A 111 6.71 -0.35 -15.98
CA LYS A 111 6.38 -1.37 -16.98
C LYS A 111 6.70 -2.78 -16.49
N SER A 112 7.89 -2.98 -15.93
CA SER A 112 8.33 -4.26 -15.36
C SER A 112 7.40 -4.73 -14.22
N SER A 113 7.03 -3.82 -13.32
CA SER A 113 6.10 -4.11 -12.24
C SER A 113 4.70 -4.47 -12.76
N LYS A 114 4.20 -3.69 -13.73
CA LYS A 114 2.91 -3.93 -14.38
C LYS A 114 2.87 -5.29 -15.06
N GLU A 115 3.90 -5.64 -15.81
CA GLU A 115 4.01 -6.92 -16.52
C GLU A 115 3.98 -8.10 -15.53
N ARG A 116 4.74 -8.03 -14.44
CA ARG A 116 4.79 -9.09 -13.43
C ARG A 116 3.44 -9.29 -12.73
N ILE A 117 2.79 -8.20 -12.32
CA ILE A 117 1.50 -8.26 -11.62
C ILE A 117 0.40 -8.75 -12.56
N SER A 118 0.38 -8.29 -13.82
CA SER A 118 -0.67 -8.66 -14.78
C SER A 118 -0.67 -10.14 -15.18
N LYS A 119 0.38 -10.89 -14.86
CA LYS A 119 0.37 -12.37 -15.03
C LYS A 119 -0.69 -13.06 -14.16
N ASN A 120 -1.07 -12.44 -13.05
CA ASN A 120 -1.99 -13.04 -12.07
C ASN A 120 -3.25 -12.21 -11.81
N VAL A 121 -3.30 -10.97 -12.33
CA VAL A 121 -4.35 -10.00 -12.02
C VAL A 121 -4.77 -9.24 -13.27
N ASP A 122 -6.08 -9.11 -13.48
CA ASP A 122 -6.66 -8.19 -14.45
C ASP A 122 -6.70 -6.77 -13.85
N LEU A 123 -5.76 -5.93 -14.28
CA LEU A 123 -5.60 -4.57 -13.77
C LEU A 123 -6.79 -3.66 -14.11
N GLU A 124 -7.43 -3.83 -15.27
CA GLU A 124 -8.63 -3.05 -15.64
C GLU A 124 -9.81 -3.40 -14.75
N LYS A 125 -9.99 -4.68 -14.47
CA LYS A 125 -11.02 -5.16 -13.53
C LYS A 125 -10.77 -4.64 -12.11
N SER A 126 -9.53 -4.58 -11.68
CA SER A 126 -9.15 -4.03 -10.37
C SER A 126 -9.49 -2.55 -10.28
N TYR A 127 -9.20 -1.76 -11.31
CA TYR A 127 -9.57 -0.34 -11.36
C TYR A 127 -11.10 -0.13 -11.33
N LYS A 128 -11.86 -0.92 -12.08
CA LYS A 128 -13.32 -0.87 -12.08
C LYS A 128 -13.90 -1.19 -10.69
N LYS A 129 -13.36 -2.22 -10.01
CA LYS A 129 -13.75 -2.55 -8.63
C LYS A 129 -13.50 -1.39 -7.67
N LEU A 130 -12.31 -0.77 -7.73
CA LEU A 130 -11.97 0.37 -6.91
C LEU A 130 -12.94 1.53 -7.12
N SER A 131 -13.21 1.88 -8.39
CA SER A 131 -14.13 2.94 -8.74
C SER A 131 -15.55 2.69 -8.20
N THR A 132 -16.04 1.45 -8.31
CA THR A 132 -17.35 1.05 -7.77
C THR A 132 -17.39 1.18 -6.25
N MET A 133 -16.37 0.69 -5.55
CA MET A 133 -16.29 0.79 -4.09
C MET A 133 -16.33 2.25 -3.61
N ILE A 134 -15.52 3.11 -4.20
CA ILE A 134 -15.47 4.53 -3.80
C ILE A 134 -16.77 5.26 -4.11
N ASN A 135 -17.45 4.92 -5.21
CA ASN A 135 -18.74 5.53 -5.54
C ASN A 135 -19.85 5.06 -4.60
N SER A 136 -19.81 3.85 -4.08
CA SER A 136 -20.79 3.34 -3.10
C SER A 136 -20.68 4.01 -1.71
N ILE A 137 -19.54 4.58 -1.37
CA ILE A 137 -19.31 5.26 -0.09
C ILE A 137 -19.84 6.70 -0.10
N LYS A 138 -20.10 7.27 -1.29
CA LYS A 138 -20.63 8.65 -1.44
C LYS A 138 -22.11 8.81 -1.13
N THR A 139 -22.80 7.73 -0.83
CA THR A 139 -24.21 7.71 -0.41
C THR A 139 -24.31 7.61 1.09
#